data_66f9b936048d9e1b16dd65f3b2d967a3
#
_entry.id   66f9b936048d9e1b16dd65f3b2d967a3
#
_cell.length_a   1.000
_cell.length_b   1.000
_cell.length_c   1.000
_cell.angle_alpha   90.00
_cell.angle_beta   90.00
_cell.angle_gamma   90.00
#
_symmetry.space_group_name_H-M   'P 1'
#
loop_
_entity.id
_entity.type
_entity.pdbx_description
1 polymer ?
#
loop_
_entity_poly.entity_id
_entity_poly.type
_entity_poly.pdbx_seq_one_letter_code
_entity_poly.pdbx_strand_id
1 'polypeptide(L)'
;MIPCRAVLETTIAGSLPKPTWLAPPRTLWAPWRIEGPALDEAKRDAVILALREQERAGIDIVTDGEQSRRHFVWGFVESLDGVDFTRMVTIGIRADRYKADVPTVTAPVRRGGPIHSAEMRFARAHTDRRLKFTIPGPMTIVDTIHDGYYGSRAKLGMALARLINEEARELEALGVDMIQLDEPAFNVYMDEVRDWGLAALDAAVEGLRCRTAVHICYGYGIKANNDWKKTLGGEWRQYEQTFPLIARSRIGGVSLECAASRVPISLIGLLEGKDILLGTVDVATDAVETPEDVARVIREGLKHAPAARVFPCTNCGMVPLAREVAEGKLRALAAGAALVRRELGV
;
A
#
# COMPACT_ATOMS: atom_id res chain seq x y z
N MET A 1 26.83 -0.93 18.81
CA MET A 1 25.62 -1.63 19.31
C MET A 1 24.56 -1.50 18.23
N ILE A 2 24.12 -2.61 17.64
CA ILE A 2 22.94 -2.62 16.76
C ILE A 2 21.78 -2.25 17.69
N PRO A 3 21.00 -1.17 17.44
CA PRO A 3 19.86 -0.85 18.29
C PRO A 3 18.94 -2.06 18.31
N CYS A 4 18.50 -2.46 19.50
CA CYS A 4 17.55 -3.55 19.67
C CYS A 4 16.34 -3.25 18.76
N ARG A 5 16.10 -4.13 17.81
CA ARG A 5 15.02 -3.93 16.83
C ARG A 5 13.72 -3.93 17.61
N ALA A 6 12.97 -2.83 17.60
CA ALA A 6 11.68 -2.81 18.28
C ALA A 6 10.79 -3.89 17.66
N VAL A 7 10.11 -4.65 18.51
CA VAL A 7 9.28 -5.81 18.11
C VAL A 7 7.86 -5.34 17.89
N LEU A 8 7.15 -5.92 16.93
CA LEU A 8 5.75 -5.61 16.59
C LEU A 8 5.52 -4.13 16.25
N GLU A 9 6.47 -3.49 15.54
CA GLU A 9 6.32 -2.09 15.13
C GLU A 9 5.10 -1.93 14.23
N THR A 10 4.25 -0.96 14.60
CA THR A 10 3.01 -0.68 13.90
C THR A 10 3.22 0.19 12.67
N THR A 11 2.46 -0.07 11.61
CA THR A 11 2.37 0.79 10.42
C THR A 11 0.95 0.72 9.84
N ILE A 12 0.69 1.44 8.74
CA ILE A 12 -0.57 1.35 8.00
C ILE A 12 -0.30 0.97 6.55
N ALA A 13 -1.29 0.49 5.79
CA ALA A 13 -1.10 0.15 4.37
C ALA A 13 -0.59 1.34 3.53
N GLY A 14 -1.06 2.56 3.82
CA GLY A 14 -0.53 3.78 3.18
C GLY A 14 -1.47 4.97 3.35
N SER A 15 -2.62 4.92 2.71
CA SER A 15 -3.51 6.07 2.60
C SER A 15 -4.37 6.32 3.84
N LEU A 16 -4.58 7.60 4.13
CA LEU A 16 -5.53 8.12 5.12
C LEU A 16 -6.62 8.97 4.43
N PRO A 17 -7.80 9.11 5.06
CA PRO A 17 -8.84 10.01 4.57
C PRO A 17 -8.32 11.44 4.46
N LYS A 18 -8.58 12.09 3.34
CA LYS A 18 -8.20 13.49 3.14
C LYS A 18 -9.09 14.42 3.97
N PRO A 19 -8.54 15.57 4.43
CA PRO A 19 -9.37 16.62 5.01
C PRO A 19 -10.47 17.07 4.05
N THR A 20 -11.67 17.35 4.58
CA THR A 20 -12.83 17.71 3.76
C THR A 20 -12.68 19.04 3.01
N TRP A 21 -11.79 19.91 3.47
CA TRP A 21 -11.45 21.14 2.75
C TRP A 21 -10.56 20.87 1.54
N LEU A 22 -9.79 19.77 1.52
CA LEU A 22 -8.90 19.39 0.41
C LEU A 22 -9.64 18.57 -0.66
N ALA A 23 -10.45 17.58 -0.23
CA ALA A 23 -11.14 16.67 -1.14
C ALA A 23 -12.47 16.16 -0.55
N PRO A 24 -13.41 15.66 -1.38
CA PRO A 24 -14.63 15.02 -0.89
C PRO A 24 -14.29 13.80 0.00
N PRO A 25 -15.01 13.60 1.10
CA PRO A 25 -14.82 12.43 1.96
C PRO A 25 -15.26 11.15 1.26
N ARG A 26 -14.67 10.00 1.68
CA ARG A 26 -15.03 8.65 1.21
C ARG A 26 -14.88 8.45 -0.30
N THR A 27 -14.01 9.22 -0.95
CA THR A 27 -13.80 9.19 -2.41
C THR A 27 -12.40 8.70 -2.71
N LEU A 28 -12.28 7.60 -3.49
CA LEU A 28 -10.99 7.03 -3.88
C LEU A 28 -10.25 7.93 -4.88
N TRP A 29 -10.96 8.46 -5.86
CA TRP A 29 -10.46 9.39 -6.89
C TRP A 29 -10.83 10.79 -6.45
N ALA A 30 -9.98 11.42 -5.67
CA ALA A 30 -10.33 12.67 -5.01
C ALA A 30 -10.16 13.87 -5.96
N PRO A 31 -11.25 14.44 -6.50
CA PRO A 31 -11.17 15.75 -7.13
C PRO A 31 -10.76 16.77 -6.05
N TRP A 32 -9.76 17.59 -6.36
CA TRP A 32 -9.36 18.64 -5.45
C TRP A 32 -10.44 19.72 -5.36
N ARG A 33 -10.65 20.24 -4.16
CA ARG A 33 -11.58 21.37 -3.90
C ARG A 33 -10.89 22.73 -3.98
N ILE A 34 -9.56 22.72 -4.10
CA ILE A 34 -8.70 23.89 -4.14
C ILE A 34 -7.85 23.78 -5.41
N GLU A 35 -7.50 24.91 -5.99
CA GLU A 35 -6.70 24.98 -7.23
C GLU A 35 -5.51 25.93 -7.07
N GLY A 36 -4.58 25.87 -8.01
CA GLY A 36 -3.42 26.75 -8.08
C GLY A 36 -2.47 26.61 -6.89
N PRO A 37 -1.70 27.66 -6.54
CA PRO A 37 -0.71 27.61 -5.47
C PRO A 37 -1.26 27.24 -4.09
N ALA A 38 -2.53 27.59 -3.81
CA ALA A 38 -3.20 27.23 -2.58
C ALA A 38 -3.42 25.71 -2.44
N LEU A 39 -3.49 24.97 -3.56
CA LEU A 39 -3.54 23.51 -3.53
C LEU A 39 -2.25 22.89 -3.00
N ASP A 40 -1.10 23.43 -3.38
CA ASP A 40 0.21 22.92 -2.93
C ASP A 40 0.41 23.16 -1.42
N GLU A 41 -0.02 24.32 -0.91
CA GLU A 41 -0.05 24.60 0.52
C GLU A 41 -0.98 23.64 1.25
N ALA A 42 -2.21 23.49 0.76
CA ALA A 42 -3.21 22.59 1.34
C ALA A 42 -2.74 21.12 1.37
N LYS A 43 -2.07 20.63 0.34
CA LYS A 43 -1.48 19.28 0.33
C LYS A 43 -0.43 19.11 1.42
N ARG A 44 0.45 20.10 1.60
CA ARG A 44 1.47 20.11 2.65
C ARG A 44 0.85 20.08 4.05
N ASP A 45 -0.15 20.92 4.30
CA ASP A 45 -0.88 20.92 5.57
C ASP A 45 -1.56 19.58 5.84
N ALA A 46 -2.15 18.97 4.82
CA ALA A 46 -2.76 17.65 4.93
C ALA A 46 -1.73 16.54 5.26
N VAL A 47 -0.52 16.61 4.70
CA VAL A 47 0.58 15.68 5.04
C VAL A 47 1.00 15.88 6.52
N ILE A 48 1.16 17.11 6.99
CA ILE A 48 1.47 17.39 8.40
C ILE A 48 0.41 16.81 9.31
N LEU A 49 -0.88 17.02 8.99
CA LEU A 49 -2.00 16.46 9.77
C LEU A 49 -1.94 14.93 9.80
N ALA A 50 -1.73 14.28 8.65
CA ALA A 50 -1.64 12.84 8.56
C ALA A 50 -0.49 12.26 9.38
N LEU A 51 0.69 12.90 9.36
CA LEU A 51 1.83 12.52 10.20
C LEU A 51 1.48 12.66 11.69
N ARG A 52 0.93 13.81 12.10
CA ARG A 52 0.58 14.08 13.51
C ARG A 52 -0.51 13.17 14.03
N GLU A 53 -1.50 12.80 13.22
CA GLU A 53 -2.55 11.84 13.59
C GLU A 53 -1.94 10.46 13.88
N GLN A 54 -1.03 9.97 13.03
CA GLN A 54 -0.33 8.71 13.23
C GLN A 54 0.59 8.74 14.47
N GLU A 55 1.37 9.81 14.64
CA GLU A 55 2.26 9.98 15.80
C GLU A 55 1.49 10.03 17.13
N ARG A 56 0.37 10.78 17.20
CA ARG A 56 -0.50 10.87 18.39
C ARG A 56 -1.18 9.54 18.70
N ALA A 57 -1.51 8.76 17.68
CA ALA A 57 -2.05 7.42 17.86
C ALA A 57 -0.99 6.41 18.33
N GLY A 58 0.30 6.72 18.24
CA GLY A 58 1.40 5.85 18.64
C GLY A 58 1.89 4.90 17.55
N ILE A 59 1.66 5.22 16.29
CA ILE A 59 2.18 4.44 15.13
C ILE A 59 3.70 4.59 15.05
N ASP A 60 4.42 3.48 14.89
CA ASP A 60 5.89 3.45 14.92
C ASP A 60 6.52 3.83 13.58
N ILE A 61 5.95 3.35 12.48
CA ILE A 61 6.39 3.61 11.11
C ILE A 61 5.27 4.34 10.39
N VAL A 62 5.40 5.65 10.23
CA VAL A 62 4.37 6.52 9.67
C VAL A 62 4.46 6.61 8.14
N THR A 63 3.41 7.12 7.50
CA THR A 63 3.36 7.42 6.06
C THR A 63 2.92 8.86 5.85
N ASP A 64 3.09 9.41 4.64
CA ASP A 64 2.52 10.69 4.22
C ASP A 64 0.99 10.68 4.13
N GLY A 65 0.36 9.51 4.35
CA GLY A 65 -1.08 9.28 4.21
C GLY A 65 -1.59 9.44 2.78
N GLU A 66 -0.70 9.52 1.80
CA GLU A 66 -1.02 9.77 0.37
C GLU A 66 -1.81 11.08 0.16
N GLN A 67 -1.60 12.06 1.02
CA GLN A 67 -2.40 13.27 1.03
C GLN A 67 -2.19 14.14 -0.21
N SER A 68 -1.01 14.07 -0.85
CA SER A 68 -0.68 14.84 -2.05
C SER A 68 -1.19 14.21 -3.35
N ARG A 69 -1.67 12.97 -3.33
CA ARG A 69 -2.08 12.19 -4.51
C ARG A 69 -3.60 12.07 -4.61
N ARG A 70 -4.16 12.25 -5.80
CA ARG A 70 -5.60 12.03 -6.04
C ARG A 70 -5.96 10.56 -5.92
N HIS A 71 -5.07 9.70 -6.41
CA HIS A 71 -5.20 8.24 -6.36
C HIS A 71 -3.80 7.61 -6.31
N PHE A 72 -3.63 6.49 -5.63
CA PHE A 72 -2.32 5.86 -5.41
C PHE A 72 -1.61 5.48 -6.72
N VAL A 73 -2.33 5.03 -7.77
CA VAL A 73 -1.73 4.73 -9.09
C VAL A 73 -1.51 5.99 -9.90
N TRP A 74 -2.53 6.84 -10.03
CA TRP A 74 -2.42 7.99 -10.92
C TRP A 74 -1.45 9.04 -10.41
N GLY A 75 -1.26 9.15 -9.10
CA GLY A 75 -0.23 10.01 -8.54
C GLY A 75 1.18 9.72 -9.08
N PHE A 76 1.43 8.49 -9.55
CA PHE A 76 2.66 8.10 -10.23
C PHE A 76 2.56 8.26 -11.75
N VAL A 77 1.51 7.71 -12.35
CA VAL A 77 1.34 7.61 -13.81
C VAL A 77 1.14 8.95 -14.49
N GLU A 78 0.50 9.94 -13.80
CA GLU A 78 0.30 11.30 -14.32
C GLU A 78 1.62 12.03 -14.62
N SER A 79 2.72 11.61 -14.03
CA SER A 79 4.06 12.19 -14.19
C SER A 79 4.91 11.47 -15.24
N LEU A 80 4.36 10.48 -15.94
CA LEU A 80 5.09 9.72 -16.96
C LEU A 80 4.86 10.28 -18.37
N ASP A 81 5.93 10.48 -19.11
CA ASP A 81 5.87 10.67 -20.54
C ASP A 81 5.40 9.37 -21.21
N GLY A 82 4.74 9.49 -22.35
CA GLY A 82 4.22 8.35 -23.12
C GLY A 82 2.84 7.87 -22.66
N VAL A 83 2.25 8.47 -21.62
CA VAL A 83 0.89 8.22 -21.16
C VAL A 83 0.01 9.42 -21.47
N ASP A 84 -1.04 9.22 -22.24
CA ASP A 84 -1.95 10.28 -22.72
C ASP A 84 -3.26 10.26 -21.94
N PHE A 85 -3.43 11.23 -21.04
CA PHE A 85 -4.64 11.44 -20.22
C PHE A 85 -5.79 12.13 -20.99
N THR A 86 -5.57 12.57 -22.22
CA THR A 86 -6.64 13.06 -23.11
C THR A 86 -7.28 11.92 -23.91
N ARG A 87 -6.63 10.77 -23.94
CA ARG A 87 -7.01 9.55 -24.66
C ARG A 87 -7.49 8.49 -23.68
N MET A 88 -8.67 8.74 -23.08
CA MET A 88 -9.25 7.83 -22.11
C MET A 88 -9.99 6.66 -22.79
N VAL A 89 -9.86 5.46 -22.23
CA VAL A 89 -10.54 4.23 -22.67
C VAL A 89 -11.19 3.57 -21.46
N THR A 90 -12.46 3.17 -21.60
CA THR A 90 -13.14 2.40 -20.56
C THR A 90 -12.68 0.95 -20.60
N ILE A 91 -12.04 0.48 -19.53
CA ILE A 91 -11.61 -0.93 -19.38
C ILE A 91 -12.17 -1.56 -18.12
N GLY A 92 -12.18 -2.89 -18.08
CA GLY A 92 -12.44 -3.64 -16.87
C GLY A 92 -11.21 -3.70 -15.98
N ILE A 93 -11.36 -3.35 -14.71
CA ILE A 93 -10.32 -3.38 -13.69
C ILE A 93 -10.48 -4.63 -12.83
N ARG A 94 -9.35 -5.28 -12.47
CA ARG A 94 -9.33 -6.50 -11.65
C ARG A 94 -10.24 -7.60 -12.21
N ALA A 95 -10.01 -7.98 -13.48
CA ALA A 95 -10.82 -8.94 -14.22
C ALA A 95 -12.31 -8.56 -14.25
N ASP A 96 -12.62 -7.36 -14.73
CA ASP A 96 -13.98 -6.81 -14.87
C ASP A 96 -14.76 -6.65 -13.55
N ARG A 97 -14.08 -6.63 -12.39
CA ARG A 97 -14.73 -6.38 -11.11
C ARG A 97 -15.48 -5.04 -11.09
N TYR A 98 -14.93 -4.04 -11.75
CA TYR A 98 -15.57 -2.77 -12.07
C TYR A 98 -14.95 -2.16 -13.31
N LYS A 99 -15.63 -1.19 -13.93
CA LYS A 99 -15.12 -0.45 -15.09
C LYS A 99 -14.61 0.92 -14.67
N ALA A 100 -13.55 1.38 -15.34
CA ALA A 100 -13.02 2.72 -15.16
C ALA A 100 -12.49 3.26 -16.51
N ASP A 101 -12.58 4.59 -16.68
CA ASP A 101 -11.89 5.29 -17.75
C ASP A 101 -10.43 5.46 -17.34
N VAL A 102 -9.53 4.99 -18.19
CA VAL A 102 -8.08 4.98 -17.91
C VAL A 102 -7.31 5.62 -19.05
N PRO A 103 -6.16 6.25 -18.79
CA PRO A 103 -5.31 6.86 -19.81
C PRO A 103 -4.68 5.80 -20.72
N THR A 104 -4.26 6.21 -21.90
CA THR A 104 -3.65 5.34 -22.91
C THR A 104 -2.15 5.56 -23.00
N VAL A 105 -1.38 4.45 -22.96
CA VAL A 105 0.04 4.44 -23.32
C VAL A 105 0.15 4.56 -24.86
N THR A 106 0.74 5.65 -25.35
CA THR A 106 0.83 5.96 -26.78
C THR A 106 2.25 5.97 -27.30
N ALA A 107 3.25 5.90 -26.42
CA ALA A 107 4.67 5.90 -26.72
C ALA A 107 5.44 5.16 -25.61
N PRO A 108 6.78 4.93 -25.75
CA PRO A 108 7.57 4.38 -24.66
C PRO A 108 7.41 5.20 -23.39
N VAL A 109 7.04 4.53 -22.29
CA VAL A 109 6.94 5.21 -20.98
C VAL A 109 8.31 5.65 -20.50
N ARG A 110 8.39 6.89 -20.00
CA ARG A 110 9.62 7.48 -19.46
C ARG A 110 9.30 8.33 -18.24
N ARG A 111 10.29 8.48 -17.39
CA ARG A 111 10.25 9.39 -16.24
C ARG A 111 10.99 10.68 -16.61
N GLY A 112 10.29 11.83 -16.66
CA GLY A 112 10.87 13.13 -16.96
C GLY A 112 11.73 13.71 -15.80
N GLY A 113 11.67 13.09 -14.63
CA GLY A 113 12.38 13.51 -13.41
C GLY A 113 11.79 12.84 -12.18
N PRO A 114 12.21 13.25 -10.96
CA PRO A 114 11.66 12.76 -9.69
C PRO A 114 10.15 13.00 -9.61
N ILE A 115 9.39 11.97 -9.22
CA ILE A 115 7.93 12.06 -9.10
C ILE A 115 7.52 12.46 -7.69
N HIS A 116 8.01 11.73 -6.68
CA HIS A 116 7.61 11.89 -5.28
C HIS A 116 8.71 12.46 -4.37
N SER A 117 9.85 12.84 -4.93
CA SER A 117 10.99 13.35 -4.15
C SER A 117 10.64 14.59 -3.31
N ALA A 118 9.80 15.49 -3.82
CA ALA A 118 9.36 16.67 -3.08
C ALA A 118 8.46 16.29 -1.90
N GLU A 119 7.52 15.37 -2.10
CA GLU A 119 6.62 14.84 -1.07
C GLU A 119 7.42 14.13 0.02
N MET A 120 8.36 13.27 -0.37
CA MET A 120 9.22 12.54 0.56
C MET A 120 10.08 13.46 1.41
N ARG A 121 10.76 14.45 0.80
CA ARG A 121 11.56 15.46 1.56
C ARG A 121 10.69 16.21 2.54
N PHE A 122 9.50 16.61 2.11
CA PHE A 122 8.57 17.33 2.98
C PHE A 122 8.12 16.45 4.15
N ALA A 123 7.69 15.23 3.91
CA ALA A 123 7.29 14.30 4.96
C ALA A 123 8.45 14.02 5.92
N ARG A 124 9.68 13.77 5.41
CA ARG A 124 10.86 13.51 6.25
C ARG A 124 11.23 14.70 7.14
N ALA A 125 11.07 15.92 6.65
CA ALA A 125 11.34 17.12 7.42
C ALA A 125 10.36 17.37 8.58
N HIS A 126 9.21 16.68 8.59
CA HIS A 126 8.12 16.90 9.56
C HIS A 126 7.88 15.73 10.51
N THR A 127 8.74 14.71 10.52
CA THR A 127 8.66 13.60 11.48
C THR A 127 10.03 13.03 11.82
N ASP A 128 10.23 12.64 13.07
CA ASP A 128 11.39 11.89 13.53
C ASP A 128 11.11 10.38 13.55
N ARG A 129 9.86 9.96 13.27
CA ARG A 129 9.50 8.56 13.18
C ARG A 129 10.12 7.92 11.94
N ARG A 130 10.22 6.60 11.91
CA ARG A 130 10.50 5.89 10.68
C ARG A 130 9.39 6.19 9.67
N LEU A 131 9.79 6.36 8.41
CA LEU A 131 8.91 6.78 7.33
C LEU A 131 8.84 5.69 6.26
N LYS A 132 7.62 5.22 6.00
CA LYS A 132 7.30 4.35 4.89
C LYS A 132 6.70 5.17 3.76
N PHE A 133 7.10 4.89 2.53
CA PHE A 133 6.53 5.50 1.33
C PHE A 133 5.92 4.42 0.43
N THR A 134 4.71 4.67 -0.07
CA THR A 134 3.97 3.75 -0.94
C THR A 134 4.02 4.23 -2.37
N ILE A 135 4.28 3.33 -3.30
CA ILE A 135 4.18 3.54 -4.75
C ILE A 135 3.43 2.38 -5.39
N PRO A 136 2.71 2.60 -6.50
CA PRO A 136 2.02 1.49 -7.17
C PRO A 136 3.03 0.49 -7.74
N GLY A 137 2.68 -0.78 -7.67
CA GLY A 137 3.47 -1.82 -8.31
C GLY A 137 3.21 -1.92 -9.82
N PRO A 138 4.18 -2.48 -10.58
CA PRO A 138 4.12 -2.49 -12.05
C PRO A 138 2.90 -3.23 -12.59
N MET A 139 2.51 -4.35 -12.01
CA MET A 139 1.36 -5.14 -12.48
C MET A 139 0.03 -4.42 -12.21
N THR A 140 -0.07 -3.73 -11.09
CA THR A 140 -1.24 -2.91 -10.75
C THR A 140 -1.36 -1.69 -11.68
N ILE A 141 -0.25 -1.07 -12.08
CA ILE A 141 -0.30 -0.01 -13.08
C ILE A 141 -0.81 -0.58 -14.41
N VAL A 142 -0.23 -1.70 -14.89
CA VAL A 142 -0.66 -2.34 -16.15
C VAL A 142 -2.16 -2.68 -16.16
N ASP A 143 -2.73 -3.04 -15.01
CA ASP A 143 -4.16 -3.34 -14.89
C ASP A 143 -5.05 -2.07 -14.88
N THR A 144 -4.46 -0.88 -14.73
CA THR A 144 -5.19 0.39 -14.58
C THR A 144 -4.86 1.43 -15.65
N ILE A 145 -4.21 1.02 -16.73
CA ILE A 145 -3.96 1.84 -17.92
C ILE A 145 -4.22 1.03 -19.18
N HIS A 146 -4.52 1.71 -20.30
CA HIS A 146 -4.68 1.07 -21.60
C HIS A 146 -3.35 1.03 -22.36
N ASP A 147 -2.92 -0.15 -22.80
CA ASP A 147 -1.70 -0.33 -23.60
C ASP A 147 -1.99 -0.15 -25.09
N GLY A 148 -1.71 1.02 -25.62
CA GLY A 148 -1.79 1.31 -27.06
C GLY A 148 -0.44 1.25 -27.79
N TYR A 149 0.68 0.88 -27.09
CA TYR A 149 2.01 0.92 -27.66
C TYR A 149 2.80 -0.39 -27.57
N TYR A 150 2.88 -1.02 -26.39
CA TYR A 150 3.75 -2.18 -26.18
C TYR A 150 3.17 -3.48 -26.73
N GLY A 151 1.85 -3.58 -26.81
CA GLY A 151 1.13 -4.77 -27.26
C GLY A 151 1.38 -6.01 -26.39
N SER A 152 1.85 -5.82 -25.14
CA SER A 152 2.16 -6.88 -24.20
C SER A 152 2.21 -6.35 -22.77
N ARG A 153 1.34 -6.88 -21.89
CA ARG A 153 1.30 -6.54 -20.46
C ARG A 153 2.66 -6.76 -19.79
N ALA A 154 3.35 -7.85 -20.13
CA ALA A 154 4.69 -8.15 -19.58
C ALA A 154 5.75 -7.12 -20.00
N LYS A 155 5.77 -6.71 -21.28
CA LYS A 155 6.72 -5.69 -21.75
C LYS A 155 6.45 -4.34 -21.09
N LEU A 156 5.20 -3.91 -21.01
CA LEU A 156 4.81 -2.68 -20.34
C LEU A 156 5.14 -2.75 -18.84
N GLY A 157 4.79 -3.86 -18.17
CA GLY A 157 5.08 -4.09 -16.76
C GLY A 157 6.58 -4.02 -16.45
N MET A 158 7.43 -4.59 -17.28
CA MET A 158 8.88 -4.52 -17.12
C MET A 158 9.45 -3.11 -17.38
N ALA A 159 8.87 -2.36 -18.33
CA ALA A 159 9.24 -0.96 -18.57
C ALA A 159 8.89 -0.11 -17.33
N LEU A 160 7.68 -0.25 -16.78
CA LEU A 160 7.24 0.43 -15.57
C LEU A 160 8.08 0.04 -14.34
N ALA A 161 8.45 -1.24 -14.20
CA ALA A 161 9.28 -1.70 -13.09
C ALA A 161 10.63 -0.97 -13.01
N ARG A 162 11.25 -0.67 -14.16
CA ARG A 162 12.50 0.10 -14.20
C ARG A 162 12.30 1.54 -13.73
N LEU A 163 11.22 2.20 -14.15
CA LEU A 163 10.91 3.57 -13.73
C LEU A 163 10.57 3.62 -12.23
N ILE A 164 9.88 2.61 -11.72
CA ILE A 164 9.60 2.45 -10.29
C ILE A 164 10.91 2.28 -9.51
N ASN A 165 11.86 1.48 -10.03
CA ASN A 165 13.16 1.30 -9.41
C ASN A 165 13.97 2.60 -9.35
N GLU A 166 13.97 3.38 -10.44
CA GLU A 166 14.62 4.71 -10.46
C GLU A 166 14.04 5.62 -9.38
N GLU A 167 12.70 5.70 -9.28
CA GLU A 167 12.01 6.47 -8.24
C GLU A 167 12.33 5.96 -6.84
N ALA A 168 12.25 4.64 -6.63
CA ALA A 168 12.53 4.01 -5.35
C ALA A 168 13.95 4.30 -4.85
N ARG A 169 14.96 4.29 -5.74
CA ARG A 169 16.35 4.64 -5.40
C ARG A 169 16.50 6.10 -4.98
N GLU A 170 15.77 7.01 -5.62
CA GLU A 170 15.76 8.42 -5.24
C GLU A 170 15.11 8.62 -3.86
N LEU A 171 13.98 7.95 -3.61
CA LEU A 171 13.32 7.96 -2.30
C LEU A 171 14.23 7.37 -1.20
N GLU A 172 14.96 6.29 -1.49
CA GLU A 172 15.95 5.74 -0.57
C GLU A 172 17.06 6.76 -0.25
N ALA A 173 17.57 7.46 -1.26
CA ALA A 173 18.59 8.48 -1.09
C ALA A 173 18.11 9.68 -0.24
N LEU A 174 16.79 9.90 -0.16
CA LEU A 174 16.14 10.92 0.66
C LEU A 174 15.86 10.45 2.10
N GLY A 175 16.21 9.21 2.45
CA GLY A 175 16.10 8.71 3.81
C GLY A 175 14.76 8.07 4.15
N VAL A 176 14.08 7.45 3.18
CA VAL A 176 12.95 6.57 3.47
C VAL A 176 13.44 5.32 4.19
N ASP A 177 12.70 4.86 5.19
CA ASP A 177 13.04 3.66 5.95
C ASP A 177 12.43 2.38 5.35
N MET A 178 11.30 2.51 4.66
CA MET A 178 10.63 1.41 3.99
C MET A 178 9.93 1.88 2.71
N ILE A 179 10.11 1.17 1.61
CA ILE A 179 9.35 1.34 0.36
C ILE A 179 8.35 0.20 0.22
N GLN A 180 7.09 0.53 0.02
CA GLN A 180 6.02 -0.45 -0.23
C GLN A 180 5.52 -0.30 -1.67
N LEU A 181 5.51 -1.42 -2.40
CA LEU A 181 4.89 -1.52 -3.72
C LEU A 181 3.47 -2.08 -3.58
N ASP A 182 2.46 -1.35 -4.09
CA ASP A 182 1.07 -1.77 -3.96
C ASP A 182 0.65 -2.62 -5.17
N GLU A 183 0.45 -3.92 -4.94
CA GLU A 183 0.12 -4.93 -5.95
C GLU A 183 -1.18 -5.70 -5.67
N PRO A 184 -2.33 -5.02 -5.50
CA PRO A 184 -3.61 -5.73 -5.36
C PRO A 184 -3.98 -6.55 -6.61
N ALA A 185 -3.35 -6.33 -7.77
CA ALA A 185 -3.51 -7.14 -8.97
C ALA A 185 -3.00 -8.59 -8.79
N PHE A 186 -2.09 -8.83 -7.85
CA PHE A 186 -1.52 -10.17 -7.59
C PHE A 186 -2.57 -11.18 -7.13
N ASN A 187 -3.62 -10.74 -6.44
CA ASN A 187 -4.73 -11.61 -6.02
C ASN A 187 -5.75 -11.91 -7.14
N VAL A 188 -5.55 -11.36 -8.33
CA VAL A 188 -6.49 -11.50 -9.45
C VAL A 188 -5.87 -12.30 -10.59
N TYR A 189 -4.62 -11.99 -10.94
CA TYR A 189 -3.94 -12.52 -12.11
C TYR A 189 -2.76 -13.42 -11.71
N MET A 190 -3.04 -14.48 -10.96
CA MET A 190 -2.01 -15.34 -10.36
C MET A 190 -1.10 -16.04 -11.38
N ASP A 191 -1.61 -16.35 -12.58
CA ASP A 191 -0.78 -16.87 -13.67
C ASP A 191 0.20 -15.82 -14.18
N GLU A 192 -0.26 -14.57 -14.40
CA GLU A 192 0.61 -13.47 -14.80
C GLU A 192 1.64 -13.13 -13.71
N VAL A 193 1.31 -13.29 -12.42
CA VAL A 193 2.30 -13.15 -11.33
C VAL A 193 3.47 -14.10 -11.54
N ARG A 194 3.19 -15.35 -11.89
CA ARG A 194 4.20 -16.38 -12.18
C ARG A 194 4.99 -16.06 -13.44
N ASP A 195 4.29 -15.67 -14.50
CA ASP A 195 4.87 -15.52 -15.83
C ASP A 195 5.78 -14.30 -15.95
N TRP A 196 5.38 -13.17 -15.33
CA TRP A 196 6.13 -11.91 -15.44
C TRP A 196 6.03 -10.98 -14.22
N GLY A 197 4.94 -11.02 -13.45
CA GLY A 197 4.68 -10.07 -12.37
C GLY A 197 5.73 -10.10 -11.27
N LEU A 198 6.20 -11.29 -10.90
CA LEU A 198 7.27 -11.46 -9.91
C LEU A 198 8.62 -10.91 -10.41
N ALA A 199 8.95 -11.13 -11.68
CA ALA A 199 10.18 -10.58 -12.28
C ALA A 199 10.14 -9.05 -12.34
N ALA A 200 8.96 -8.47 -12.62
CA ALA A 200 8.76 -7.02 -12.61
C ALA A 200 8.85 -6.46 -11.17
N LEU A 201 8.27 -7.15 -10.17
CA LEU A 201 8.39 -6.79 -8.76
C LEU A 201 9.87 -6.78 -8.31
N ASP A 202 10.63 -7.82 -8.66
CA ASP A 202 12.05 -7.94 -8.33
C ASP A 202 12.90 -6.85 -9.00
N ALA A 203 12.60 -6.52 -10.25
CA ALA A 203 13.25 -5.42 -10.96
C ALA A 203 12.96 -4.06 -10.31
N ALA A 204 11.72 -3.85 -9.83
CA ALA A 204 11.32 -2.61 -9.17
C ALA A 204 12.05 -2.34 -7.85
N VAL A 205 12.53 -3.38 -7.17
CA VAL A 205 13.27 -3.25 -5.90
C VAL A 205 14.77 -3.53 -6.02
N GLU A 206 15.27 -3.73 -7.23
CA GLU A 206 16.67 -4.11 -7.46
C GLU A 206 17.65 -3.08 -6.88
N GLY A 207 18.60 -3.56 -6.06
CA GLY A 207 19.68 -2.76 -5.48
C GLY A 207 19.26 -1.80 -4.38
N LEU A 208 18.00 -1.83 -3.91
CA LEU A 208 17.59 -1.10 -2.72
C LEU A 208 18.18 -1.75 -1.46
N ARG A 209 18.51 -0.93 -0.47
CA ARG A 209 19.05 -1.32 0.83
C ARG A 209 18.09 -1.04 1.98
N CYS A 210 17.16 -0.11 1.79
CA CYS A 210 16.06 0.12 2.72
C CYS A 210 15.14 -1.10 2.79
N ARG A 211 14.25 -1.14 3.77
CA ARG A 211 13.22 -2.19 3.79
C ARG A 211 12.30 -2.04 2.60
N THR A 212 11.92 -3.17 2.02
CA THR A 212 10.93 -3.22 0.93
C THR A 212 9.76 -4.11 1.33
N ALA A 213 8.56 -3.76 0.92
CA ALA A 213 7.37 -4.58 1.11
C ALA A 213 6.50 -4.56 -0.15
N VAL A 214 5.76 -5.62 -0.40
CA VAL A 214 4.66 -5.64 -1.36
C VAL A 214 3.34 -5.69 -0.61
N HIS A 215 2.40 -4.80 -0.93
CA HIS A 215 1.06 -4.84 -0.37
C HIS A 215 0.11 -5.59 -1.31
N ILE A 216 -0.48 -6.67 -0.80
CA ILE A 216 -1.41 -7.51 -1.54
C ILE A 216 -2.67 -7.64 -0.68
N CYS A 217 -3.73 -6.91 -1.04
CA CYS A 217 -5.02 -6.98 -0.35
C CYS A 217 -6.13 -7.43 -1.31
N TYR A 218 -7.31 -7.61 -0.77
CA TYR A 218 -8.52 -7.88 -1.54
C TYR A 218 -9.25 -6.59 -1.96
N GLY A 219 -8.59 -5.45 -1.79
CA GLY A 219 -9.03 -4.12 -2.20
C GLY A 219 -9.69 -3.32 -1.08
N TYR A 220 -9.84 -2.03 -1.34
CA TYR A 220 -10.52 -1.10 -0.44
C TYR A 220 -11.93 -1.57 -0.05
N GLY A 221 -12.46 -1.09 1.09
CA GLY A 221 -13.81 -1.34 1.58
C GLY A 221 -14.93 -0.73 0.75
N ILE A 222 -14.82 -0.71 -0.59
CA ILE A 222 -15.85 -0.23 -1.51
C ILE A 222 -16.83 -1.34 -1.91
N LYS A 223 -18.05 -0.95 -2.31
CA LYS A 223 -19.13 -1.89 -2.64
C LYS A 223 -18.69 -2.97 -3.64
N ALA A 224 -18.01 -2.60 -4.74
CA ALA A 224 -17.58 -3.55 -5.78
C ALA A 224 -16.63 -4.63 -5.23
N ASN A 225 -15.69 -4.25 -4.37
CA ASN A 225 -14.79 -5.20 -3.73
C ASN A 225 -15.50 -6.07 -2.70
N ASN A 226 -16.39 -5.47 -1.89
CA ASN A 226 -17.15 -6.21 -0.87
C ASN A 226 -18.10 -7.23 -1.51
N ASP A 227 -18.73 -6.89 -2.64
CA ASP A 227 -19.59 -7.81 -3.38
C ASP A 227 -18.77 -8.96 -4.00
N TRP A 228 -17.62 -8.65 -4.58
CA TRP A 228 -16.72 -9.70 -5.08
C TRP A 228 -16.19 -10.61 -3.97
N LYS A 229 -15.80 -10.07 -2.81
CA LYS A 229 -15.37 -10.87 -1.65
C LYS A 229 -16.40 -11.91 -1.23
N LYS A 230 -17.70 -11.64 -1.38
CA LYS A 230 -18.78 -12.60 -1.09
C LYS A 230 -18.76 -13.81 -2.03
N THR A 231 -18.20 -13.69 -3.23
CA THR A 231 -18.12 -14.77 -4.22
C THR A 231 -16.94 -15.72 -3.99
N LEU A 232 -15.98 -15.36 -3.11
CA LEU A 232 -14.75 -16.13 -2.87
C LEU A 232 -14.92 -17.38 -2.00
N GLY A 233 -16.16 -17.66 -1.56
CA GLY A 233 -16.43 -18.84 -0.74
C GLY A 233 -16.12 -18.68 0.76
N GLY A 234 -15.98 -19.81 1.46
CA GLY A 234 -15.78 -19.87 2.91
C GLY A 234 -14.39 -19.45 3.37
N GLU A 235 -13.36 -19.72 2.59
CA GLU A 235 -11.97 -19.32 2.81
C GLU A 235 -11.40 -18.67 1.55
N TRP A 236 -10.60 -17.63 1.73
CA TRP A 236 -9.93 -16.90 0.64
C TRP A 236 -8.47 -17.37 0.57
N ARG A 237 -8.17 -18.25 -0.39
CA ARG A 237 -6.87 -18.94 -0.46
C ARG A 237 -5.98 -18.48 -1.61
N GLN A 238 -6.24 -17.32 -2.23
CA GLN A 238 -5.43 -16.79 -3.33
C GLN A 238 -3.96 -16.67 -2.95
N TYR A 239 -3.65 -16.35 -1.70
CA TYR A 239 -2.28 -16.27 -1.19
C TYR A 239 -1.49 -17.59 -1.24
N GLU A 240 -2.17 -18.74 -1.23
CA GLU A 240 -1.48 -20.05 -1.39
C GLU A 240 -0.71 -20.16 -2.69
N GLN A 241 -1.18 -19.51 -3.75
CA GLN A 241 -0.54 -19.56 -5.06
C GLN A 241 0.59 -18.53 -5.20
N THR A 242 0.44 -17.36 -4.56
CA THR A 242 1.37 -16.23 -4.71
C THR A 242 2.47 -16.22 -3.65
N PHE A 243 2.18 -16.57 -2.39
CA PHE A 243 3.15 -16.49 -1.30
C PHE A 243 4.41 -17.34 -1.49
N PRO A 244 4.35 -18.61 -1.96
CA PRO A 244 5.56 -19.38 -2.23
C PRO A 244 6.47 -18.76 -3.31
N LEU A 245 5.87 -18.02 -4.27
CA LEU A 245 6.64 -17.29 -5.28
C LEU A 245 7.29 -16.04 -4.65
N ILE A 246 6.52 -15.26 -3.88
CA ILE A 246 7.02 -14.07 -3.20
C ILE A 246 8.09 -14.42 -2.16
N ALA A 247 7.98 -15.54 -1.47
CA ALA A 247 9.00 -16.01 -0.54
C ALA A 247 10.38 -16.13 -1.18
N ARG A 248 10.43 -16.44 -2.48
CA ARG A 248 11.67 -16.56 -3.28
C ARG A 248 12.11 -15.25 -3.95
N SER A 249 11.26 -14.22 -3.94
CA SER A 249 11.55 -12.91 -4.55
C SER A 249 12.55 -12.10 -3.72
N ARG A 250 13.00 -10.99 -4.30
CA ARG A 250 13.89 -10.02 -3.62
C ARG A 250 13.15 -9.13 -2.61
N ILE A 251 11.83 -9.06 -2.69
CA ILE A 251 11.03 -8.23 -1.78
C ILE A 251 11.25 -8.64 -0.31
N GLY A 252 11.45 -7.66 0.58
CA GLY A 252 11.78 -7.91 1.98
C GLY A 252 10.60 -8.33 2.85
N GLY A 253 9.39 -7.88 2.53
CA GLY A 253 8.20 -8.13 3.32
C GLY A 253 6.91 -8.16 2.51
N VAL A 254 5.83 -8.61 3.14
CA VAL A 254 4.48 -8.67 2.55
C VAL A 254 3.47 -8.02 3.50
N SER A 255 2.72 -7.07 2.97
CA SER A 255 1.56 -6.48 3.64
C SER A 255 0.28 -7.15 3.12
N LEU A 256 -0.51 -7.70 4.03
CA LEU A 256 -1.63 -8.57 3.68
C LEU A 256 -2.87 -8.33 4.55
N GLU A 257 -4.04 -8.68 4.01
CA GLU A 257 -5.33 -8.58 4.68
C GLU A 257 -5.61 -9.84 5.51
N CYS A 258 -5.86 -9.69 6.83
CA CYS A 258 -6.22 -10.79 7.74
C CYS A 258 -7.38 -10.46 8.68
N ALA A 259 -7.51 -9.22 9.17
CA ALA A 259 -8.58 -8.86 10.09
C ALA A 259 -9.95 -8.95 9.42
N ALA A 260 -10.93 -9.55 10.11
CA ALA A 260 -12.31 -9.71 9.63
C ALA A 260 -12.42 -10.30 8.20
N SER A 261 -11.36 -10.88 7.68
CA SER A 261 -11.31 -11.54 6.38
C SER A 261 -11.47 -13.06 6.55
N ARG A 262 -11.70 -13.74 5.43
CA ARG A 262 -11.74 -15.21 5.40
C ARG A 262 -10.38 -15.80 4.97
N VAL A 263 -9.33 -15.03 5.05
CA VAL A 263 -7.96 -15.48 4.79
C VAL A 263 -7.50 -16.33 5.98
N PRO A 264 -7.10 -17.59 5.77
CA PRO A 264 -6.48 -18.38 6.83
C PRO A 264 -5.15 -17.73 7.22
N ILE A 265 -5.04 -17.30 8.47
CA ILE A 265 -3.84 -16.58 8.95
C ILE A 265 -2.58 -17.46 8.88
N SER A 266 -2.75 -18.78 8.92
CA SER A 266 -1.68 -19.76 8.75
C SER A 266 -0.93 -19.63 7.41
N LEU A 267 -1.53 -19.01 6.39
CA LEU A 267 -0.88 -18.80 5.10
C LEU A 267 0.36 -17.92 5.19
N ILE A 268 0.51 -17.08 6.23
CA ILE A 268 1.73 -16.30 6.46
C ILE A 268 2.96 -17.19 6.69
N GLY A 269 2.76 -18.43 7.14
CA GLY A 269 3.82 -19.43 7.24
C GLY A 269 4.48 -19.79 5.90
N LEU A 270 3.81 -19.52 4.76
CA LEU A 270 4.38 -19.70 3.42
C LEU A 270 5.39 -18.60 3.05
N LEU A 271 5.49 -17.51 3.85
CA LEU A 271 6.38 -16.37 3.64
C LEU A 271 7.66 -16.49 4.47
N GLU A 272 8.29 -17.66 4.47
CA GLU A 272 9.52 -17.89 5.22
C GLU A 272 10.58 -16.84 4.87
N GLY A 273 11.23 -16.28 5.89
CA GLY A 273 12.28 -15.25 5.73
C GLY A 273 11.76 -13.82 5.49
N LYS A 274 10.47 -13.60 5.21
CA LYS A 274 9.90 -12.27 4.94
C LYS A 274 9.41 -11.55 6.20
N ASP A 275 9.46 -10.22 6.20
CA ASP A 275 8.73 -9.39 7.14
C ASP A 275 7.22 -9.46 6.82
N ILE A 276 6.38 -9.55 7.84
CA ILE A 276 4.93 -9.70 7.72
C ILE A 276 4.25 -8.43 8.23
N LEU A 277 3.75 -7.60 7.33
CA LEU A 277 2.90 -6.47 7.70
C LEU A 277 1.48 -7.00 7.84
N LEU A 278 1.16 -7.46 9.03
CA LEU A 278 -0.05 -8.22 9.34
C LEU A 278 -1.25 -7.29 9.46
N GLY A 279 -2.22 -7.40 8.55
CA GLY A 279 -3.48 -6.65 8.60
C GLY A 279 -4.31 -7.05 9.83
N THR A 280 -4.35 -6.19 10.83
CA THR A 280 -5.05 -6.39 12.11
C THR A 280 -6.25 -5.48 12.30
N VAL A 281 -6.50 -4.59 11.33
CA VAL A 281 -7.58 -3.61 11.32
C VAL A 281 -8.37 -3.73 10.02
N ASP A 282 -9.69 -3.94 10.14
CA ASP A 282 -10.61 -3.98 9.00
C ASP A 282 -10.92 -2.56 8.50
N VAL A 283 -10.76 -2.34 7.20
CA VAL A 283 -11.04 -1.05 6.55
C VAL A 283 -12.35 -1.06 5.74
N ALA A 284 -13.11 -2.14 5.80
CA ALA A 284 -14.39 -2.28 5.11
C ALA A 284 -15.60 -1.85 5.96
N THR A 285 -15.38 -1.42 7.20
CA THR A 285 -16.41 -1.00 8.14
C THR A 285 -16.01 0.25 8.92
N ASP A 286 -17.01 1.04 9.33
CA ASP A 286 -16.83 2.18 10.23
C ASP A 286 -16.67 1.77 11.71
N ALA A 287 -16.90 0.50 12.04
CA ALA A 287 -16.65 0.00 13.40
C ALA A 287 -15.16 0.09 13.74
N VAL A 288 -14.84 0.70 14.86
CA VAL A 288 -13.48 0.79 15.39
C VAL A 288 -13.21 -0.43 16.25
N GLU A 289 -12.13 -1.14 15.98
CA GLU A 289 -11.67 -2.28 16.76
C GLU A 289 -11.34 -1.88 18.19
N THR A 290 -11.54 -2.78 19.14
CA THR A 290 -10.92 -2.65 20.46
C THR A 290 -9.44 -3.03 20.40
N PRO A 291 -8.60 -2.55 21.34
CA PRO A 291 -7.21 -3.01 21.44
C PRO A 291 -7.08 -4.54 21.55
N GLU A 292 -8.04 -5.20 22.18
CA GLU A 292 -8.06 -6.67 22.33
C GLU A 292 -8.38 -7.38 21.00
N ASP A 293 -9.25 -6.82 20.15
CA ASP A 293 -9.49 -7.36 18.82
C ASP A 293 -8.21 -7.37 17.98
N VAL A 294 -7.46 -6.27 18.01
CA VAL A 294 -6.16 -6.16 17.34
C VAL A 294 -5.16 -7.14 17.93
N ALA A 295 -5.03 -7.19 19.27
CA ALA A 295 -4.11 -8.08 19.96
C ALA A 295 -4.41 -9.56 19.65
N ARG A 296 -5.67 -9.95 19.55
CA ARG A 296 -6.09 -11.31 19.18
C ARG A 296 -5.57 -11.71 17.80
N VAL A 297 -5.65 -10.83 16.80
CA VAL A 297 -5.12 -11.11 15.45
C VAL A 297 -3.60 -11.18 15.47
N ILE A 298 -2.92 -10.32 16.25
CA ILE A 298 -1.46 -10.37 16.41
C ILE A 298 -1.04 -11.71 17.02
N ARG A 299 -1.65 -12.13 18.14
CA ARG A 299 -1.34 -13.42 18.80
C ARG A 299 -1.54 -14.60 17.84
N GLU A 300 -2.58 -14.56 17.01
CA GLU A 300 -2.81 -15.61 16.02
C GLU A 300 -1.69 -15.61 14.97
N GLY A 301 -1.29 -14.45 14.46
CA GLY A 301 -0.16 -14.32 13.53
C GLY A 301 1.17 -14.81 14.11
N LEU A 302 1.40 -14.58 15.41
CA LEU A 302 2.62 -15.03 16.10
C LEU A 302 2.76 -16.55 16.22
N LYS A 303 1.70 -17.31 16.00
CA LYS A 303 1.79 -18.79 15.91
C LYS A 303 2.51 -19.24 14.61
N HIS A 304 2.61 -18.37 13.61
CA HIS A 304 3.09 -18.71 12.26
C HIS A 304 4.32 -17.89 11.83
N ALA A 305 4.66 -16.81 12.55
CA ALA A 305 5.84 -15.99 12.24
C ALA A 305 6.45 -15.44 13.54
N PRO A 306 7.79 -15.32 13.64
CA PRO A 306 8.44 -14.77 14.83
C PRO A 306 8.13 -13.28 14.99
N ALA A 307 7.93 -12.83 16.22
CA ALA A 307 7.54 -11.46 16.57
C ALA A 307 8.46 -10.38 15.98
N ALA A 308 9.75 -10.66 15.83
CA ALA A 308 10.72 -9.75 15.22
C ALA A 308 10.48 -9.46 13.72
N ARG A 309 9.62 -10.25 13.06
CA ARG A 309 9.25 -10.10 11.65
C ARG A 309 7.78 -9.71 11.46
N VAL A 310 7.00 -9.57 12.51
CA VAL A 310 5.58 -9.18 12.43
C VAL A 310 5.44 -7.69 12.71
N PHE A 311 4.77 -7.00 11.80
CA PHE A 311 4.45 -5.58 11.86
C PHE A 311 2.93 -5.44 11.82
N PRO A 312 2.25 -5.18 12.96
CA PRO A 312 0.81 -4.95 12.94
C PRO A 312 0.46 -3.78 12.01
N CYS A 313 -0.51 -3.98 11.11
CA CYS A 313 -0.83 -3.08 10.02
C CYS A 313 -2.35 -3.01 9.81
N THR A 314 -2.82 -2.08 8.97
CA THR A 314 -4.19 -2.10 8.45
C THR A 314 -4.32 -3.05 7.26
N ASN A 315 -5.51 -3.65 7.07
CA ASN A 315 -5.76 -4.56 5.94
C ASN A 315 -5.53 -3.92 4.56
N CYS A 316 -5.84 -2.64 4.44
CA CYS A 316 -5.72 -1.85 3.22
C CYS A 316 -5.65 -0.36 3.59
N GLY A 317 -5.59 0.53 2.58
CA GLY A 317 -5.68 1.97 2.80
C GLY A 317 -7.04 2.41 3.36
N MET A 318 -7.06 3.49 4.13
CA MET A 318 -8.24 3.99 4.85
C MET A 318 -8.95 5.17 4.17
N VAL A 319 -8.57 5.55 2.95
CA VAL A 319 -9.22 6.66 2.19
C VAL A 319 -10.75 6.61 2.22
N PRO A 320 -11.42 5.43 2.10
CA PRO A 320 -12.89 5.38 2.08
C PRO A 320 -13.57 5.62 3.43
N LEU A 321 -12.81 5.70 4.51
CA LEU A 321 -13.36 5.91 5.86
C LEU A 321 -13.56 7.39 6.18
N ALA A 322 -14.37 7.68 7.21
CA ALA A 322 -14.38 8.99 7.83
C ALA A 322 -13.08 9.21 8.63
N ARG A 323 -12.61 10.46 8.75
CA ARG A 323 -11.34 10.75 9.44
C ARG A 323 -11.34 10.31 10.90
N GLU A 324 -12.41 10.60 11.63
CA GLU A 324 -12.60 10.20 13.03
C GLU A 324 -12.60 8.68 13.22
N VAL A 325 -13.12 7.93 12.25
CA VAL A 325 -13.06 6.46 12.25
C VAL A 325 -11.62 5.99 12.03
N ALA A 326 -10.94 6.55 11.03
CA ALA A 326 -9.55 6.21 10.75
C ALA A 326 -8.65 6.51 11.96
N GLU A 327 -8.82 7.66 12.62
CA GLU A 327 -8.08 8.02 13.84
C GLU A 327 -8.37 7.05 14.99
N GLY A 328 -9.61 6.62 15.18
CA GLY A 328 -9.97 5.59 16.15
C GLY A 328 -9.26 4.27 15.88
N LYS A 329 -9.23 3.84 14.61
CA LYS A 329 -8.55 2.62 14.16
C LYS A 329 -7.03 2.69 14.35
N LEU A 330 -6.40 3.83 14.10
CA LEU A 330 -4.97 4.04 14.38
C LEU A 330 -4.66 3.84 15.88
N ARG A 331 -5.48 4.42 16.76
CA ARG A 331 -5.33 4.26 18.21
C ARG A 331 -5.52 2.81 18.65
N ALA A 332 -6.51 2.11 18.10
CA ALA A 332 -6.74 0.69 18.39
C ALA A 332 -5.56 -0.18 17.94
N LEU A 333 -5.00 0.09 16.74
CA LEU A 333 -3.83 -0.61 16.21
C LEU A 333 -2.62 -0.48 17.14
N ALA A 334 -2.26 0.74 17.52
CA ALA A 334 -1.12 0.99 18.41
C ALA A 334 -1.34 0.39 19.82
N ALA A 335 -2.53 0.57 20.38
CA ALA A 335 -2.86 0.03 21.71
C ALA A 335 -2.86 -1.50 21.74
N GLY A 336 -3.39 -2.15 20.69
CA GLY A 336 -3.39 -3.62 20.59
C GLY A 336 -1.96 -4.19 20.44
N ALA A 337 -1.11 -3.55 19.63
CA ALA A 337 0.30 -3.93 19.56
C ALA A 337 1.02 -3.75 20.90
N ALA A 338 0.74 -2.67 21.63
CA ALA A 338 1.30 -2.43 22.96
C ALA A 338 0.85 -3.47 24.00
N LEU A 339 -0.38 -4.02 23.89
CA LEU A 339 -0.82 -5.14 24.74
C LEU A 339 0.09 -6.35 24.52
N VAL A 340 0.28 -6.77 23.29
CA VAL A 340 1.08 -7.97 22.98
C VAL A 340 2.57 -7.76 23.29
N ARG A 341 3.12 -6.55 23.07
CA ARG A 341 4.50 -6.23 23.49
C ARG A 341 4.69 -6.46 25.00
N ARG A 342 3.77 -5.97 25.84
CA ARG A 342 3.83 -6.20 27.30
C ARG A 342 3.77 -7.69 27.67
N GLU A 343 2.96 -8.48 26.99
CA GLU A 343 2.89 -9.92 27.20
C GLU A 343 4.20 -10.64 26.84
N LEU A 344 4.90 -10.14 25.83
CA LEU A 344 6.21 -10.66 25.41
C LEU A 344 7.37 -10.14 26.26
N GLY A 345 7.14 -9.15 27.15
CA GLY A 345 8.19 -8.53 27.97
C GLY A 345 9.12 -7.60 27.20
N VAL A 346 8.64 -6.97 26.12
CA VAL A 346 9.42 -6.08 25.23
C VAL A 346 8.74 -4.72 25.06
#